data_81ea6738735a0d33085df7c73000c63c
#
_entry.id   81ea6738735a0d33085df7c73000c63c
#
_cell.length_a   1.000
_cell.length_b   1.000
_cell.length_c   1.000
_cell.angle_alpha   90.00
_cell.angle_beta   90.00
_cell.angle_gamma   90.00
#
_symmetry.space_group_name_H-M   'P 1'
#
loop_
_entity.id
_entity.type
_entity.pdbx_description
1 polymer ?
#
loop_
_entity_poly.entity_id
_entity_poly.type
_entity_poly.pdbx_seq_one_letter_code
_entity_poly.pdbx_strand_id
1 'polypeptide(L)'
;VYARSRKRTKEIAILLNQNGIKSTFYHAGLLPSVKDERQKAWQQDEVRVIVATNAFGMGIDKPDVRMVIHIDCPDSLEAYFQEAGRAGRDGNKAYAVLLYDPSDERKLRKRIDDTFPPKDLIRDVYEHLAYFFQIGVGSGKGKTFEFNIEKFSYIYKFFPVRVDSALRILERSGYIHYEDNPDGKARLMFCLNRNDLYLLDNLSPKEEAIVTALLRTYGGLFTDFVYIDESLIAHQADTSTEQVYVVLKNFAARHIVKFVPRRKTPYITYTRDRIDGEKVLIPQEVWEQRREQYIRRIEGFLHYAQEDYICRSRQLLAYFGEASREDCHQCDVCLEQYTSNKTRKQEFEKAKQAIRQLLGDHKPHFITELRNILLPSEYVDEALEYLVGENQIHIDGSYISSDIAKS
;
A
#
# COMPACT_ATOMS: atom_id res chain seq x y z
N VAL A 1 8.49 -2.99 -8.72
CA VAL A 1 8.57 -1.70 -8.05
C VAL A 1 7.20 -1.31 -7.54
N TYR A 2 7.10 -0.94 -6.26
CA TYR A 2 5.84 -0.49 -5.67
C TYR A 2 5.83 1.03 -5.52
N ALA A 3 4.73 1.64 -5.98
CA ALA A 3 4.43 3.06 -5.82
C ALA A 3 2.96 3.24 -5.42
N ARG A 4 2.66 4.29 -4.66
CA ARG A 4 1.35 4.46 -4.06
C ARG A 4 0.26 4.94 -5.02
N SER A 5 0.58 5.81 -5.97
CA SER A 5 -0.42 6.40 -6.85
C SER A 5 -0.40 5.83 -8.27
N ARG A 6 -1.59 5.72 -8.87
CA ARG A 6 -1.75 5.30 -10.27
C ARG A 6 -0.91 6.16 -11.24
N LYS A 7 -0.86 7.46 -10.99
CA LYS A 7 -0.07 8.42 -11.78
C LYS A 7 1.41 8.12 -11.66
N ARG A 8 1.92 7.93 -10.43
CA ARG A 8 3.33 7.68 -10.17
C ARG A 8 3.81 6.35 -10.74
N THR A 9 2.97 5.30 -10.74
CA THR A 9 3.34 4.03 -11.40
C THR A 9 3.63 4.21 -12.87
N LYS A 10 2.81 5.02 -13.56
CA LYS A 10 2.99 5.33 -14.97
C LYS A 10 4.25 6.18 -15.21
N GLU A 11 4.46 7.22 -14.42
CA GLU A 11 5.64 8.12 -14.53
C GLU A 11 6.94 7.35 -14.35
N ILE A 12 7.01 6.47 -13.34
CA ILE A 12 8.20 5.65 -13.09
C ILE A 12 8.43 4.64 -14.23
N ALA A 13 7.37 3.99 -14.73
CA ALA A 13 7.52 3.08 -15.87
C ALA A 13 8.03 3.82 -17.12
N ILE A 14 7.56 5.02 -17.39
CA ILE A 14 8.07 5.87 -18.49
C ILE A 14 9.55 6.20 -18.26
N LEU A 15 9.91 6.64 -17.05
CA LEU A 15 11.30 6.96 -16.69
C LEU A 15 12.25 5.76 -16.90
N LEU A 16 11.84 4.57 -16.47
CA LEU A 16 12.62 3.35 -16.67
C LEU A 16 12.82 3.02 -18.15
N ASN A 17 11.75 3.11 -18.96
CA ASN A 17 11.82 2.89 -20.40
C ASN A 17 12.74 3.91 -21.10
N GLN A 18 12.69 5.19 -20.71
CA GLN A 18 13.60 6.24 -21.22
C GLN A 18 15.06 5.94 -20.92
N ASN A 19 15.34 5.20 -19.83
CA ASN A 19 16.67 4.76 -19.44
C ASN A 19 17.02 3.34 -19.92
N GLY A 20 16.31 2.81 -20.91
CA GLY A 20 16.60 1.52 -21.52
C GLY A 20 16.16 0.29 -20.72
N ILE A 21 15.42 0.47 -19.63
CA ILE A 21 14.88 -0.61 -18.82
C ILE A 21 13.44 -0.88 -19.24
N LYS A 22 13.21 -1.97 -19.98
CA LYS A 22 11.86 -2.38 -20.40
C LYS A 22 10.94 -2.54 -19.20
N SER A 23 9.90 -1.71 -19.14
CA SER A 23 8.98 -1.69 -18.01
C SER A 23 7.54 -1.44 -18.42
N THR A 24 6.61 -1.89 -17.57
CA THR A 24 5.19 -1.60 -17.66
C THR A 24 4.64 -1.17 -16.30
N PHE A 25 3.40 -0.71 -16.26
CA PHE A 25 2.76 -0.32 -15.00
C PHE A 25 1.44 -1.05 -14.76
N TYR A 26 1.07 -1.23 -13.48
CA TYR A 26 -0.10 -1.98 -13.07
C TYR A 26 -0.82 -1.29 -11.90
N HIS A 27 -2.13 -1.09 -12.01
CA HIS A 27 -2.96 -0.55 -10.93
C HIS A 27 -4.43 -0.94 -11.10
N ALA A 28 -5.22 -0.80 -10.04
CA ALA A 28 -6.63 -1.21 -10.03
C ALA A 28 -7.49 -0.57 -11.13
N GLY A 29 -7.19 0.67 -11.55
CA GLY A 29 -7.95 1.39 -12.56
C GLY A 29 -7.65 1.02 -14.02
N LEU A 30 -6.87 -0.05 -14.29
CA LEU A 30 -6.71 -0.61 -15.63
C LEU A 30 -7.85 -1.57 -15.95
N LEU A 31 -8.23 -1.65 -17.21
CA LEU A 31 -9.18 -2.67 -17.69
C LEU A 31 -8.65 -4.09 -17.41
N PRO A 32 -9.51 -5.07 -17.09
CA PRO A 32 -9.07 -6.44 -16.81
C PRO A 32 -8.18 -7.03 -17.90
N SER A 33 -8.53 -6.86 -19.19
CA SER A 33 -7.72 -7.34 -20.32
C SER A 33 -6.31 -6.74 -20.34
N VAL A 34 -6.19 -5.43 -20.04
CA VAL A 34 -4.89 -4.74 -19.99
C VAL A 34 -4.08 -5.19 -18.77
N LYS A 35 -4.74 -5.49 -17.63
CA LYS A 35 -4.08 -6.07 -16.46
C LYS A 35 -3.46 -7.42 -16.78
N ASP A 36 -4.25 -8.30 -17.43
CA ASP A 36 -3.81 -9.64 -17.81
C ASP A 36 -2.67 -9.61 -18.84
N GLU A 37 -2.76 -8.74 -19.84
CA GLU A 37 -1.69 -8.53 -20.83
C GLU A 37 -0.38 -8.11 -20.17
N ARG A 38 -0.40 -7.08 -19.32
CA ARG A 38 0.80 -6.56 -18.67
C ARG A 38 1.40 -7.53 -17.67
N GLN A 39 0.56 -8.26 -16.96
CA GLN A 39 1.01 -9.28 -16.04
C GLN A 39 1.69 -10.43 -16.79
N LYS A 40 1.10 -10.90 -17.89
CA LYS A 40 1.69 -11.96 -18.75
C LYS A 40 3.02 -11.49 -19.35
N ALA A 41 3.08 -10.30 -19.92
CA ALA A 41 4.31 -9.76 -20.48
C ALA A 41 5.46 -9.72 -19.45
N TRP A 42 5.16 -9.38 -18.18
CA TRP A 42 6.13 -9.43 -17.11
C TRP A 42 6.46 -10.86 -16.67
N GLN A 43 5.49 -11.77 -16.60
CA GLN A 43 5.73 -13.17 -16.26
C GLN A 43 6.59 -13.90 -17.29
N GLN A 44 6.46 -13.52 -18.57
CA GLN A 44 7.18 -14.09 -19.73
C GLN A 44 8.51 -13.38 -20.02
N ASP A 45 8.94 -12.45 -19.15
CA ASP A 45 10.17 -11.67 -19.31
C ASP A 45 10.24 -10.75 -20.55
N GLU A 46 9.11 -10.52 -21.22
CA GLU A 46 9.01 -9.52 -22.30
C GLU A 46 9.30 -8.10 -21.79
N VAL A 47 8.89 -7.83 -20.55
CA VAL A 47 9.27 -6.64 -19.77
C VAL A 47 9.98 -7.03 -18.48
N ARG A 48 11.10 -6.35 -18.20
CA ARG A 48 11.94 -6.64 -17.04
C ARG A 48 11.32 -6.15 -15.73
N VAL A 49 10.64 -5.02 -15.75
CA VAL A 49 10.14 -4.35 -14.54
C VAL A 49 8.64 -4.10 -14.66
N ILE A 50 7.90 -4.44 -13.61
CA ILE A 50 6.52 -4.00 -13.41
C ILE A 50 6.48 -2.97 -12.28
N VAL A 51 5.91 -1.79 -12.56
CA VAL A 51 5.71 -0.73 -11.57
C VAL A 51 4.24 -0.74 -11.16
N ALA A 52 3.96 -1.03 -9.90
CA ALA A 52 2.60 -1.31 -9.47
C ALA A 52 2.19 -0.58 -8.19
N THR A 53 0.89 -0.42 -8.01
CA THR A 53 0.30 -0.17 -6.69
C THR A 53 0.09 -1.49 -5.96
N ASN A 54 -0.36 -1.44 -4.70
CA ASN A 54 -0.77 -2.61 -3.91
C ASN A 54 -1.83 -3.51 -4.59
N ALA A 55 -2.46 -3.04 -5.67
CA ALA A 55 -3.36 -3.86 -6.49
C ALA A 55 -2.64 -5.03 -7.20
N PHE A 56 -1.32 -4.95 -7.34
CA PHE A 56 -0.49 -6.02 -7.88
C PHE A 56 -0.02 -6.91 -6.74
N GLY A 57 -0.78 -7.97 -6.48
CA GLY A 57 -0.49 -8.75 -5.29
C GLY A 57 -1.05 -10.16 -5.29
N MET A 58 -2.31 -10.34 -4.98
CA MET A 58 -2.92 -11.66 -4.83
C MET A 58 -2.85 -12.47 -6.13
N GLY A 59 -2.45 -13.73 -6.02
CA GLY A 59 -2.40 -14.65 -7.16
C GLY A 59 -1.21 -14.48 -8.12
N ILE A 60 -0.24 -13.62 -7.79
CA ILE A 60 0.97 -13.46 -8.60
C ILE A 60 2.06 -14.37 -8.06
N ASP A 61 2.44 -15.34 -8.87
CA ASP A 61 3.52 -16.27 -8.60
C ASP A 61 4.55 -16.23 -9.75
N LYS A 62 5.65 -15.49 -9.52
CA LYS A 62 6.85 -15.49 -10.34
C LYS A 62 8.02 -15.78 -9.41
N PRO A 63 8.68 -16.94 -9.54
CA PRO A 63 9.67 -17.39 -8.55
C PRO A 63 10.97 -16.59 -8.59
N ASP A 64 11.36 -16.11 -9.75
CA ASP A 64 12.67 -15.51 -10.06
C ASP A 64 12.73 -13.99 -9.91
N VAL A 65 11.87 -13.38 -9.10
CA VAL A 65 11.93 -11.95 -8.80
C VAL A 65 13.19 -11.63 -8.02
N ARG A 66 14.13 -10.92 -8.62
CA ARG A 66 15.41 -10.58 -8.00
C ARG A 66 15.37 -9.34 -7.12
N MET A 67 14.42 -8.44 -7.35
CA MET A 67 14.36 -7.20 -6.61
C MET A 67 12.93 -6.69 -6.45
N VAL A 68 12.55 -6.36 -5.22
CA VAL A 68 11.34 -5.61 -4.89
C VAL A 68 11.75 -4.26 -4.31
N ILE A 69 11.30 -3.17 -4.93
CA ILE A 69 11.63 -1.81 -4.50
C ILE A 69 10.36 -1.08 -4.12
N HIS A 70 10.31 -0.54 -2.91
CA HIS A 70 9.28 0.39 -2.46
C HIS A 70 9.80 1.82 -2.60
N ILE A 71 9.21 2.59 -3.52
CA ILE A 71 9.55 4.01 -3.73
C ILE A 71 8.72 4.89 -2.79
N ASP A 72 7.54 4.43 -2.45
CA ASP A 72 6.67 5.06 -1.46
C ASP A 72 6.48 4.09 -0.29
N CYS A 73 6.49 4.61 0.93
CA CYS A 73 6.25 3.82 2.13
C CYS A 73 4.85 3.21 2.14
N PRO A 74 4.71 1.89 2.35
CA PRO A 74 3.43 1.25 2.59
C PRO A 74 2.80 1.74 3.91
N ASP A 75 1.52 1.42 4.11
CA ASP A 75 0.79 1.87 5.30
C ASP A 75 0.97 0.94 6.50
N SER A 76 1.65 -0.18 6.33
CA SER A 76 1.89 -1.14 7.41
C SER A 76 3.02 -2.11 7.08
N LEU A 77 3.58 -2.75 8.11
CA LEU A 77 4.57 -3.81 7.94
C LEU A 77 4.01 -5.07 7.29
N GLU A 78 2.73 -5.37 7.49
CA GLU A 78 2.05 -6.49 6.83
C GLU A 78 2.03 -6.31 5.32
N ALA A 79 1.70 -5.09 4.85
CA ALA A 79 1.71 -4.77 3.43
C ALA A 79 3.14 -4.84 2.88
N TYR A 80 4.11 -4.24 3.58
CA TYR A 80 5.52 -4.33 3.22
C TYR A 80 6.00 -5.77 3.09
N PHE A 81 5.76 -6.59 4.11
CA PHE A 81 6.18 -8.00 4.15
C PHE A 81 5.56 -8.81 3.02
N GLN A 82 4.25 -8.62 2.77
CA GLN A 82 3.54 -9.31 1.70
C GLN A 82 4.07 -8.93 0.30
N GLU A 83 4.45 -7.67 0.10
CA GLU A 83 4.98 -7.16 -1.15
C GLU A 83 6.46 -7.53 -1.31
N ALA A 84 7.29 -7.35 -0.28
CA ALA A 84 8.70 -7.71 -0.26
C ALA A 84 8.93 -9.22 -0.39
N GLY A 85 8.07 -10.04 0.22
CA GLY A 85 8.10 -11.50 0.17
C GLY A 85 7.84 -12.11 -1.22
N ARG A 86 7.69 -11.29 -2.26
CA ARG A 86 7.68 -11.74 -3.66
C ARG A 86 9.07 -11.95 -4.21
N ALA A 87 10.10 -11.39 -3.58
CA ALA A 87 11.48 -11.54 -3.98
C ALA A 87 12.02 -12.92 -3.57
N GLY A 88 12.73 -13.60 -4.47
CA GLY A 88 13.51 -14.80 -4.17
C GLY A 88 12.70 -16.06 -3.80
N ARG A 89 11.51 -16.24 -4.33
CA ARG A 89 10.70 -17.45 -4.07
C ARG A 89 11.33 -18.74 -4.57
N ASP A 90 12.27 -18.65 -5.50
CA ASP A 90 13.07 -19.76 -6.00
C ASP A 90 14.25 -20.13 -5.09
N GLY A 91 14.39 -19.48 -3.92
CA GLY A 91 15.49 -19.66 -2.99
C GLY A 91 16.79 -18.96 -3.36
N ASN A 92 16.86 -18.32 -4.53
CA ASN A 92 18.05 -17.58 -4.93
C ASN A 92 18.09 -16.19 -4.30
N LYS A 93 19.31 -15.62 -4.21
CA LYS A 93 19.53 -14.29 -3.63
C LYS A 93 18.66 -13.24 -4.31
N ALA A 94 17.93 -12.48 -3.51
CA ALA A 94 17.06 -11.42 -3.92
C ALA A 94 17.09 -10.27 -2.92
N TYR A 95 16.62 -9.08 -3.33
CA TYR A 95 16.70 -7.88 -2.52
C TYR A 95 15.32 -7.26 -2.34
N ALA A 96 14.98 -6.93 -1.11
CA ALA A 96 13.86 -6.06 -0.76
C ALA A 96 14.43 -4.69 -0.36
N VAL A 97 14.09 -3.66 -1.11
CA VAL A 97 14.62 -2.30 -0.93
C VAL A 97 13.47 -1.36 -0.59
N LEU A 98 13.60 -0.67 0.52
CA LEU A 98 12.72 0.43 0.91
C LEU A 98 13.48 1.74 0.77
N LEU A 99 12.99 2.64 -0.09
CA LEU A 99 13.50 4.01 -0.18
C LEU A 99 12.74 4.85 0.84
N TYR A 100 13.39 5.10 1.97
CA TYR A 100 12.83 5.88 3.07
C TYR A 100 13.54 7.22 3.17
N ASP A 101 12.76 8.29 3.32
CA ASP A 101 13.24 9.65 3.58
C ASP A 101 12.52 10.21 4.81
N PRO A 102 13.17 11.02 5.67
CA PRO A 102 12.53 11.60 6.86
C PRO A 102 11.23 12.37 6.58
N SER A 103 11.04 12.89 5.35
CA SER A 103 9.77 13.50 4.93
C SER A 103 8.62 12.50 4.84
N ASP A 104 8.91 11.20 4.71
CA ASP A 104 7.90 10.16 4.60
C ASP A 104 7.16 9.93 5.92
N GLU A 105 7.82 10.12 7.06
CA GLU A 105 7.15 10.13 8.35
C GLU A 105 6.00 11.15 8.39
N ARG A 106 6.26 12.39 7.96
CA ARG A 106 5.23 13.44 7.91
C ARG A 106 4.09 13.06 6.97
N LYS A 107 4.41 12.45 5.83
CA LYS A 107 3.40 11.97 4.88
C LYS A 107 2.56 10.83 5.49
N LEU A 108 3.17 9.88 6.19
CA LEU A 108 2.49 8.78 6.86
C LEU A 108 1.58 9.28 7.98
N ARG A 109 2.07 10.20 8.83
CA ARG A 109 1.25 10.80 9.90
C ARG A 109 0.07 11.60 9.35
N LYS A 110 0.28 12.38 8.28
CA LYS A 110 -0.81 13.08 7.61
C LYS A 110 -1.89 12.14 7.07
N ARG A 111 -1.52 10.93 6.62
CA ARG A 111 -2.49 9.93 6.15
C ARG A 111 -3.46 9.49 7.24
N ILE A 112 -3.03 9.49 8.51
CA ILE A 112 -3.92 9.17 9.64
C ILE A 112 -5.07 10.18 9.66
N ASP A 113 -4.76 11.47 9.58
CA ASP A 113 -5.77 12.54 9.62
C ASP A 113 -6.63 12.60 8.36
N ASP A 114 -6.07 12.23 7.21
CA ASP A 114 -6.82 12.20 5.95
C ASP A 114 -7.73 10.95 5.88
N THR A 115 -7.34 9.83 6.49
CA THR A 115 -8.14 8.58 6.53
C THR A 115 -9.19 8.60 7.64
N PHE A 116 -8.89 9.25 8.76
CA PHE A 116 -9.77 9.39 9.91
C PHE A 116 -9.96 10.87 10.25
N PRO A 117 -10.70 11.61 9.41
CA PRO A 117 -10.98 13.01 9.67
C PRO A 117 -11.76 13.20 10.97
N PRO A 118 -11.71 14.37 11.63
CA PRO A 118 -12.47 14.66 12.84
C PRO A 118 -13.96 14.35 12.65
N LYS A 119 -14.62 13.87 13.70
CA LYS A 119 -16.05 13.52 13.66
C LYS A 119 -16.93 14.69 13.24
N ASP A 120 -16.55 15.92 13.60
CA ASP A 120 -17.30 17.12 13.20
C ASP A 120 -17.24 17.31 11.68
N LEU A 121 -16.08 17.11 11.05
CA LEU A 121 -15.98 17.15 9.59
C LEU A 121 -16.84 16.05 8.93
N ILE A 122 -16.92 14.87 9.52
CA ILE A 122 -17.78 13.79 8.98
C ILE A 122 -19.25 14.19 9.06
N ARG A 123 -19.68 14.83 10.15
CA ARG A 123 -21.03 15.37 10.32
C ARG A 123 -21.31 16.50 9.33
N ASP A 124 -20.35 17.39 9.14
CA ASP A 124 -20.44 18.49 8.17
C ASP A 124 -20.59 17.94 6.74
N VAL A 125 -19.80 16.92 6.38
CA VAL A 125 -19.94 16.26 5.07
C VAL A 125 -21.33 15.66 4.90
N TYR A 126 -21.87 14.98 5.92
CA TYR A 126 -23.22 14.41 5.86
C TYR A 126 -24.29 15.49 5.69
N GLU A 127 -24.20 16.58 6.43
CA GLU A 127 -25.14 17.71 6.35
C GLU A 127 -25.09 18.36 4.96
N HIS A 128 -23.89 18.62 4.44
CA HIS A 128 -23.69 19.23 3.11
C HIS A 128 -24.10 18.30 1.97
N LEU A 129 -24.00 16.95 2.13
CA LEU A 129 -24.57 16.00 1.17
C LEU A 129 -26.08 16.18 1.04
N ALA A 130 -26.76 16.37 2.16
CA ALA A 130 -28.20 16.57 2.15
C ALA A 130 -28.59 17.90 1.48
N TYR A 131 -27.81 18.95 1.67
CA TYR A 131 -28.01 20.20 0.91
C TYR A 131 -27.71 20.04 -0.57
N PHE A 132 -26.63 19.34 -0.90
CA PHE A 132 -26.25 19.09 -2.29
C PHE A 132 -27.31 18.32 -3.08
N PHE A 133 -27.97 17.37 -2.45
CA PHE A 133 -29.02 16.53 -3.03
C PHE A 133 -30.44 17.06 -2.73
N GLN A 134 -30.58 18.17 -2.01
CA GLN A 134 -31.86 18.79 -1.63
C GLN A 134 -32.80 17.81 -0.89
N ILE A 135 -32.24 17.09 0.11
CA ILE A 135 -32.98 16.13 0.91
C ILE A 135 -33.42 16.79 2.23
N GLY A 136 -34.73 16.79 2.51
CA GLY A 136 -35.29 17.26 3.77
C GLY A 136 -35.08 16.27 4.92
N VAL A 137 -35.03 16.75 6.17
CA VAL A 137 -35.01 15.91 7.37
C VAL A 137 -36.24 14.99 7.39
N GLY A 138 -36.05 13.74 7.78
CA GLY A 138 -37.13 12.71 7.79
C GLY A 138 -37.47 12.16 6.41
N SER A 139 -36.61 12.34 5.41
CA SER A 139 -36.79 11.81 4.06
C SER A 139 -35.47 11.31 3.47
N GLY A 140 -35.52 10.60 2.37
CA GLY A 140 -34.33 10.22 1.59
C GLY A 140 -34.02 8.74 1.57
N LYS A 141 -34.55 7.94 2.45
CA LYS A 141 -34.33 6.48 2.47
C LYS A 141 -34.58 5.84 1.12
N GLY A 142 -33.60 5.09 0.63
CA GLY A 142 -33.64 4.39 -0.66
C GLY A 142 -33.40 5.27 -1.89
N LYS A 143 -33.30 6.58 -1.74
CA LYS A 143 -32.97 7.49 -2.86
C LYS A 143 -31.50 7.38 -3.21
N THR A 144 -31.22 7.35 -4.51
CA THR A 144 -29.87 7.23 -5.07
C THR A 144 -29.59 8.44 -5.94
N PHE A 145 -28.39 9.01 -5.77
CA PHE A 145 -27.94 10.21 -6.45
C PHE A 145 -26.58 10.00 -7.08
N GLU A 146 -26.37 10.52 -8.28
CA GLU A 146 -25.03 10.62 -8.85
C GLU A 146 -24.17 11.59 -8.01
N PHE A 147 -22.93 11.20 -7.77
CA PHE A 147 -22.04 11.97 -6.92
C PHE A 147 -20.71 12.25 -7.61
N ASN A 148 -20.39 13.53 -7.69
CA ASN A 148 -19.08 13.99 -8.13
C ASN A 148 -18.35 14.62 -6.93
N ILE A 149 -17.37 13.89 -6.40
CA ILE A 149 -16.62 14.30 -5.21
C ILE A 149 -15.86 15.60 -5.41
N GLU A 150 -15.32 15.84 -6.63
CA GLU A 150 -14.55 17.06 -6.92
C GLU A 150 -15.47 18.27 -6.95
N LYS A 151 -16.63 18.17 -7.61
CA LYS A 151 -17.65 19.23 -7.63
C LYS A 151 -18.16 19.54 -6.22
N PHE A 152 -18.48 18.51 -5.44
CA PHE A 152 -18.92 18.64 -4.05
C PHE A 152 -17.86 19.34 -3.20
N SER A 153 -16.62 18.85 -3.26
CA SER A 153 -15.48 19.40 -2.50
C SER A 153 -15.20 20.85 -2.88
N TYR A 154 -15.32 21.21 -4.16
CA TYR A 154 -15.14 22.57 -4.64
C TYR A 154 -16.21 23.53 -4.09
N ILE A 155 -17.49 23.11 -4.14
CA ILE A 155 -18.62 23.95 -3.67
C ILE A 155 -18.51 24.23 -2.18
N TYR A 156 -18.23 23.21 -1.38
CA TYR A 156 -18.22 23.32 0.09
C TYR A 156 -16.81 23.50 0.68
N LYS A 157 -15.78 23.68 -0.16
CA LYS A 157 -14.37 23.90 0.24
C LYS A 157 -13.80 22.80 1.12
N PHE A 158 -14.17 21.57 0.86
CA PHE A 158 -13.58 20.39 1.48
C PHE A 158 -12.38 19.85 0.67
N PHE A 159 -11.51 19.09 1.33
CA PHE A 159 -10.48 18.30 0.64
C PHE A 159 -11.07 16.97 0.15
N PRO A 160 -11.00 16.65 -1.16
CA PRO A 160 -11.62 15.43 -1.73
C PRO A 160 -11.25 14.13 -1.00
N VAL A 161 -9.98 13.98 -0.58
CA VAL A 161 -9.50 12.81 0.15
C VAL A 161 -10.22 12.63 1.49
N ARG A 162 -10.46 13.73 2.22
CA ARG A 162 -11.18 13.71 3.50
C ARG A 162 -12.67 13.47 3.31
N VAL A 163 -13.24 13.98 2.21
CA VAL A 163 -14.63 13.68 1.84
C VAL A 163 -14.80 12.20 1.54
N ASP A 164 -13.92 11.58 0.74
CA ASP A 164 -13.96 10.13 0.47
C ASP A 164 -13.89 9.33 1.77
N SER A 165 -12.98 9.67 2.66
CA SER A 165 -12.85 9.02 3.97
C SER A 165 -14.11 9.20 4.84
N ALA A 166 -14.70 10.40 4.86
CA ALA A 166 -15.93 10.67 5.58
C ALA A 166 -17.11 9.85 5.03
N LEU A 167 -17.24 9.73 3.70
CA LEU A 167 -18.27 8.92 3.05
C LEU A 167 -18.13 7.44 3.43
N ARG A 168 -16.93 6.89 3.43
CA ARG A 168 -16.68 5.50 3.85
C ARG A 168 -16.98 5.26 5.32
N ILE A 169 -16.76 6.25 6.18
CA ILE A 169 -17.12 6.19 7.61
C ILE A 169 -18.64 6.25 7.76
N LEU A 170 -19.33 7.13 7.05
CA LEU A 170 -20.79 7.24 7.04
C LEU A 170 -21.44 5.97 6.51
N GLU A 171 -20.87 5.34 5.49
CA GLU A 171 -21.31 4.05 4.97
C GLU A 171 -21.20 2.96 6.02
N ARG A 172 -20.04 2.81 6.66
CA ARG A 172 -19.83 1.83 7.74
C ARG A 172 -20.71 2.11 8.97
N SER A 173 -21.09 3.35 9.17
CA SER A 173 -22.03 3.76 10.22
C SER A 173 -23.50 3.56 9.81
N GLY A 174 -23.75 3.08 8.57
CA GLY A 174 -25.06 2.71 8.06
C GLY A 174 -25.96 3.90 7.72
N TYR A 175 -25.42 5.05 7.35
CA TYR A 175 -26.19 6.22 6.90
C TYR A 175 -26.38 6.26 5.39
N ILE A 176 -25.38 5.85 4.66
CA ILE A 176 -25.37 5.85 3.20
C ILE A 176 -24.75 4.54 2.67
N HIS A 177 -24.96 4.27 1.41
CA HIS A 177 -24.14 3.35 0.60
C HIS A 177 -23.42 4.18 -0.44
N TYR A 178 -22.08 4.09 -0.48
CA TYR A 178 -21.21 4.85 -1.36
C TYR A 178 -20.50 3.94 -2.35
N GLU A 179 -20.89 4.01 -3.61
CA GLU A 179 -20.25 3.27 -4.71
C GLU A 179 -19.35 4.22 -5.49
N ASP A 180 -18.04 4.08 -5.31
CA ASP A 180 -17.01 4.91 -5.96
C ASP A 180 -16.46 4.30 -7.26
N ASN A 181 -16.78 3.02 -7.52
CA ASN A 181 -16.29 2.33 -8.70
C ASN A 181 -17.31 2.41 -9.85
N PRO A 182 -17.08 3.26 -10.87
CA PRO A 182 -17.99 3.37 -12.01
C PRO A 182 -18.02 2.11 -12.91
N ASP A 183 -17.15 1.13 -12.67
CA ASP A 183 -17.08 -0.13 -13.40
C ASP A 183 -18.00 -1.24 -12.82
N GLY A 184 -18.93 -0.88 -11.95
CA GLY A 184 -19.94 -1.79 -11.44
C GLY A 184 -20.73 -2.40 -12.62
N LYS A 185 -20.73 -3.75 -12.75
CA LYS A 185 -21.56 -4.43 -13.74
C LYS A 185 -23.02 -4.11 -13.50
N ALA A 186 -23.78 -3.96 -14.58
CA ALA A 186 -25.24 -3.89 -14.47
C ALA A 186 -25.78 -5.13 -13.76
N ARG A 187 -26.87 -5.00 -13.04
CA ARG A 187 -27.54 -6.15 -12.39
C ARG A 187 -29.05 -6.12 -12.65
N LEU A 188 -29.57 -7.31 -12.77
CA LEU A 188 -30.96 -7.52 -13.17
C LEU A 188 -31.59 -8.66 -12.38
N MET A 189 -32.87 -8.51 -12.06
CA MET A 189 -33.73 -9.56 -11.50
C MET A 189 -35.09 -9.49 -12.18
N PHE A 190 -35.67 -10.61 -12.60
CA PHE A 190 -37.05 -10.66 -13.06
C PHE A 190 -38.03 -10.50 -11.90
N CYS A 191 -39.07 -9.68 -12.11
CA CYS A 191 -40.19 -9.51 -11.18
C CYS A 191 -41.30 -10.54 -11.39
N LEU A 192 -41.32 -11.15 -12.57
CA LEU A 192 -42.31 -12.15 -12.99
C LEU A 192 -41.79 -13.56 -12.75
N ASN A 193 -42.68 -14.51 -12.58
CA ASN A 193 -42.33 -15.92 -12.57
C ASN A 193 -41.99 -16.39 -14.00
N ARG A 194 -41.22 -17.48 -14.09
CA ARG A 194 -40.77 -18.02 -15.38
C ARG A 194 -41.94 -18.33 -16.35
N ASN A 195 -43.07 -18.80 -15.81
CA ASN A 195 -44.25 -19.11 -16.60
C ASN A 195 -44.97 -17.85 -17.13
N ASP A 196 -45.00 -16.78 -16.32
CA ASP A 196 -45.64 -15.52 -16.67
C ASP A 196 -44.84 -14.78 -17.78
N LEU A 197 -43.53 -15.03 -17.89
CA LEU A 197 -42.68 -14.46 -18.91
C LEU A 197 -43.05 -14.96 -20.32
N TYR A 198 -43.53 -16.23 -20.46
CA TYR A 198 -43.99 -16.79 -21.71
C TYR A 198 -45.37 -16.27 -22.15
N LEU A 199 -46.11 -15.62 -21.22
CA LEU A 199 -47.42 -15.03 -21.47
C LEU A 199 -47.37 -13.56 -21.87
N LEU A 200 -46.16 -13.00 -22.09
CA LEU A 200 -45.98 -11.64 -22.57
C LEU A 200 -46.18 -11.58 -24.10
N ASP A 201 -47.45 -11.52 -24.50
CA ASP A 201 -47.89 -11.58 -25.92
C ASP A 201 -47.50 -10.40 -26.82
N ASN A 202 -46.71 -9.42 -26.32
CA ASN A 202 -46.40 -8.19 -27.06
C ASN A 202 -44.91 -7.80 -26.95
N LEU A 203 -43.99 -8.75 -27.02
CA LEU A 203 -42.58 -8.45 -27.17
C LEU A 203 -42.21 -8.26 -28.64
N SER A 204 -41.47 -7.19 -28.94
CA SER A 204 -40.85 -7.04 -30.24
C SER A 204 -39.78 -8.13 -30.47
N PRO A 205 -39.43 -8.48 -31.71
CA PRO A 205 -38.38 -9.47 -31.98
C PRO A 205 -37.04 -9.15 -31.30
N LYS A 206 -36.73 -7.86 -31.13
CA LYS A 206 -35.52 -7.41 -30.41
C LYS A 206 -35.61 -7.63 -28.90
N GLU A 207 -36.75 -7.37 -28.30
CA GLU A 207 -36.99 -7.61 -26.89
C GLU A 207 -36.91 -9.10 -26.58
N GLU A 208 -37.49 -9.94 -27.43
CA GLU A 208 -37.46 -11.40 -27.32
C GLU A 208 -36.00 -11.93 -27.43
N ALA A 209 -35.21 -11.42 -28.36
CA ALA A 209 -33.81 -11.78 -28.52
C ALA A 209 -32.99 -11.44 -27.25
N ILE A 210 -33.21 -10.25 -26.64
CA ILE A 210 -32.56 -9.83 -25.42
C ILE A 210 -32.97 -10.70 -24.22
N VAL A 211 -34.24 -11.01 -24.05
CA VAL A 211 -34.74 -11.92 -23.02
C VAL A 211 -34.11 -13.30 -23.16
N THR A 212 -34.08 -13.82 -24.39
CA THR A 212 -33.48 -15.12 -24.71
C THR A 212 -31.98 -15.14 -24.36
N ALA A 213 -31.25 -14.10 -24.75
CA ALA A 213 -29.82 -13.94 -24.39
C ALA A 213 -29.62 -13.92 -22.89
N LEU A 214 -30.43 -13.17 -22.13
CA LEU A 214 -30.38 -13.13 -20.65
C LEU A 214 -30.59 -14.51 -20.01
N LEU A 215 -31.64 -15.22 -20.44
CA LEU A 215 -32.01 -16.53 -19.88
C LEU A 215 -30.99 -17.63 -20.21
N ARG A 216 -30.31 -17.52 -21.35
CA ARG A 216 -29.27 -18.47 -21.76
C ARG A 216 -27.96 -18.24 -21.05
N THR A 217 -27.65 -16.99 -20.73
CA THR A 217 -26.36 -16.60 -20.22
C THR A 217 -26.28 -16.62 -18.71
N TYR A 218 -27.37 -16.28 -18.02
CA TYR A 218 -27.38 -16.06 -16.57
C TYR A 218 -28.39 -16.94 -15.85
N GLY A 219 -27.90 -17.68 -14.83
CA GLY A 219 -28.78 -18.39 -13.89
C GLY A 219 -29.19 -17.50 -12.71
N GLY A 220 -30.32 -17.86 -12.05
CA GLY A 220 -30.75 -17.19 -10.81
C GLY A 220 -31.50 -15.87 -10.99
N LEU A 221 -31.73 -15.42 -12.21
CA LEU A 221 -32.41 -14.15 -12.52
C LEU A 221 -33.82 -13.98 -11.93
N PHE A 222 -34.48 -15.07 -11.53
CA PHE A 222 -35.83 -15.05 -10.94
C PHE A 222 -35.82 -15.05 -9.42
N THR A 223 -34.65 -15.26 -8.80
CA THR A 223 -34.53 -15.41 -7.34
C THR A 223 -33.83 -14.24 -6.68
N ASP A 224 -32.83 -13.64 -7.37
CA ASP A 224 -32.04 -12.54 -6.84
C ASP A 224 -31.44 -11.70 -7.96
N PHE A 225 -30.82 -10.57 -7.60
CA PHE A 225 -30.08 -9.74 -8.53
C PHE A 225 -28.83 -10.46 -9.06
N VAL A 226 -28.74 -10.62 -10.35
CA VAL A 226 -27.58 -11.20 -11.05
C VAL A 226 -26.82 -10.10 -11.78
N TYR A 227 -25.50 -10.11 -11.67
CA TYR A 227 -24.63 -9.21 -12.44
C TYR A 227 -24.63 -9.65 -13.90
N ILE A 228 -24.93 -8.70 -14.80
CA ILE A 228 -25.00 -8.91 -16.23
C ILE A 228 -23.96 -8.05 -16.97
N ASP A 229 -23.52 -8.52 -18.12
CA ASP A 229 -22.67 -7.77 -19.06
C ASP A 229 -23.52 -7.37 -20.27
N GLU A 230 -23.83 -6.08 -20.37
CA GLU A 230 -24.68 -5.54 -21.44
C GLU A 230 -24.04 -5.73 -22.81
N SER A 231 -22.70 -5.77 -22.92
CA SER A 231 -22.00 -5.99 -24.17
C SER A 231 -22.12 -7.45 -24.67
N LEU A 232 -22.06 -8.39 -23.71
CA LEU A 232 -22.28 -9.82 -24.04
C LEU A 232 -23.71 -10.09 -24.51
N ILE A 233 -24.70 -9.48 -23.82
CA ILE A 233 -26.09 -9.58 -24.19
C ILE A 233 -26.32 -8.98 -25.61
N ALA A 234 -25.73 -7.80 -25.87
CA ALA A 234 -25.81 -7.13 -27.15
C ALA A 234 -25.26 -8.00 -28.28
N HIS A 235 -24.09 -8.63 -28.04
CA HIS A 235 -23.49 -9.55 -29.01
C HIS A 235 -24.38 -10.79 -29.31
N GLN A 236 -24.98 -11.38 -28.25
CA GLN A 236 -25.81 -12.56 -28.38
C GLN A 236 -27.19 -12.27 -29.01
N ALA A 237 -27.70 -11.07 -28.80
CA ALA A 237 -28.99 -10.62 -29.33
C ALA A 237 -28.87 -9.89 -30.68
N ASP A 238 -27.67 -9.85 -31.29
CA ASP A 238 -27.35 -9.12 -32.52
C ASP A 238 -27.86 -7.68 -32.52
N THR A 239 -27.51 -6.95 -31.46
CA THR A 239 -27.96 -5.57 -31.23
C THR A 239 -26.86 -4.70 -30.61
N SER A 240 -27.12 -3.41 -30.39
CA SER A 240 -26.17 -2.54 -29.71
C SER A 240 -26.39 -2.52 -28.17
N THR A 241 -25.34 -2.17 -27.43
CA THR A 241 -25.42 -2.00 -25.95
C THR A 241 -26.41 -0.92 -25.53
N GLU A 242 -26.55 0.14 -26.33
CA GLU A 242 -27.52 1.21 -26.12
C GLU A 242 -28.97 0.68 -26.26
N GLN A 243 -29.21 -0.20 -27.23
CA GLN A 243 -30.52 -0.83 -27.41
C GLN A 243 -30.84 -1.80 -26.24
N VAL A 244 -29.87 -2.59 -25.81
CA VAL A 244 -30.02 -3.43 -24.59
C VAL A 244 -30.41 -2.58 -23.39
N TYR A 245 -29.71 -1.46 -23.16
CA TYR A 245 -30.02 -0.54 -22.07
C TYR A 245 -31.46 0.02 -22.15
N VAL A 246 -31.87 0.48 -23.33
CA VAL A 246 -33.22 1.04 -23.55
C VAL A 246 -34.30 -0.02 -23.29
N VAL A 247 -34.12 -1.23 -23.78
CA VAL A 247 -35.07 -2.34 -23.58
C VAL A 247 -35.17 -2.71 -22.13
N LEU A 248 -34.05 -2.89 -21.43
CA LEU A 248 -34.03 -3.22 -20.01
C LEU A 248 -34.65 -2.12 -19.14
N LYS A 249 -34.45 -0.85 -19.50
CA LYS A 249 -35.12 0.28 -18.85
C LYS A 249 -36.63 0.28 -19.05
N ASN A 250 -37.09 -0.04 -20.28
CA ASN A 250 -38.51 -0.18 -20.57
C ASN A 250 -39.12 -1.36 -19.82
N PHE A 251 -38.42 -2.48 -19.72
CA PHE A 251 -38.89 -3.63 -18.94
C PHE A 251 -38.96 -3.28 -17.43
N ALA A 252 -38.05 -2.47 -16.93
CA ALA A 252 -38.11 -1.99 -15.55
C ALA A 252 -39.33 -1.07 -15.34
N ALA A 253 -39.63 -0.16 -16.27
CA ALA A 253 -40.83 0.68 -16.24
C ALA A 253 -42.14 -0.10 -16.27
N ARG A 254 -42.15 -1.25 -17.00
CA ARG A 254 -43.27 -2.19 -17.11
C ARG A 254 -43.31 -3.19 -15.94
N HIS A 255 -42.44 -3.08 -14.94
CA HIS A 255 -42.31 -4.02 -13.80
C HIS A 255 -42.02 -5.48 -14.18
N ILE A 256 -41.48 -5.72 -15.37
CA ILE A 256 -41.04 -7.03 -15.85
C ILE A 256 -39.72 -7.44 -15.16
N VAL A 257 -38.82 -6.47 -14.97
CA VAL A 257 -37.53 -6.65 -14.30
C VAL A 257 -37.27 -5.53 -13.30
N LYS A 258 -36.43 -5.81 -12.32
CA LYS A 258 -35.68 -4.79 -11.59
C LYS A 258 -34.31 -4.69 -12.25
N PHE A 259 -34.01 -3.55 -12.84
CA PHE A 259 -32.78 -3.30 -13.57
C PHE A 259 -32.00 -2.17 -12.90
N VAL A 260 -30.77 -2.47 -12.51
CA VAL A 260 -29.80 -1.47 -12.04
C VAL A 260 -28.73 -1.36 -13.12
N PRO A 261 -28.76 -0.29 -13.93
CA PRO A 261 -27.82 -0.15 -15.04
C PRO A 261 -26.39 0.03 -14.57
N ARG A 262 -25.42 -0.30 -15.42
CA ARG A 262 -24.03 0.07 -15.25
C ARG A 262 -23.93 1.59 -15.17
N ARG A 263 -23.44 2.10 -14.03
CA ARG A 263 -23.26 3.54 -13.86
C ARG A 263 -21.82 3.89 -14.17
N LYS A 264 -21.65 4.94 -14.97
CA LYS A 264 -20.32 5.51 -15.29
C LYS A 264 -19.83 6.50 -14.25
N THR A 265 -20.68 6.91 -13.34
CA THR A 265 -20.41 7.90 -12.29
C THR A 265 -20.60 7.30 -10.91
N PRO A 266 -19.77 7.64 -9.92
CA PRO A 266 -20.00 7.30 -8.52
C PRO A 266 -21.40 7.71 -8.07
N TYR A 267 -21.97 7.00 -7.09
CA TYR A 267 -23.27 7.35 -6.56
C TYR A 267 -23.36 7.13 -5.04
N ILE A 268 -24.31 7.84 -4.44
CA ILE A 268 -24.65 7.71 -3.03
C ILE A 268 -26.12 7.34 -2.90
N THR A 269 -26.39 6.31 -2.12
CA THR A 269 -27.77 5.89 -1.75
C THR A 269 -27.96 6.10 -0.26
N TYR A 270 -29.00 6.81 0.14
CA TYR A 270 -29.37 6.92 1.55
C TYR A 270 -29.98 5.62 2.04
N THR A 271 -29.39 4.99 3.06
CA THR A 271 -29.88 3.74 3.64
C THR A 271 -30.97 3.95 4.67
N ARG A 272 -31.08 5.16 5.21
CA ARG A 272 -32.09 5.61 6.17
C ARG A 272 -32.53 7.04 5.83
N ASP A 273 -33.62 7.48 6.44
CA ASP A 273 -34.05 8.86 6.30
C ASP A 273 -33.03 9.82 6.92
N ARG A 274 -32.89 11.00 6.31
CA ARG A 274 -31.98 12.06 6.78
C ARG A 274 -32.36 12.48 8.19
N ILE A 275 -31.35 12.60 9.03
CA ILE A 275 -31.39 13.24 10.34
C ILE A 275 -30.51 14.51 10.31
N ASP A 276 -30.61 15.36 11.33
CA ASP A 276 -29.70 16.48 11.49
C ASP A 276 -28.27 16.00 11.66
N GLY A 277 -27.29 16.68 11.08
CA GLY A 277 -25.87 16.29 11.13
C GLY A 277 -25.33 16.14 12.56
N GLU A 278 -25.75 16.99 13.48
CA GLU A 278 -25.38 16.91 14.90
C GLU A 278 -25.81 15.59 15.58
N LYS A 279 -26.92 15.00 15.11
CA LYS A 279 -27.43 13.73 15.60
C LYS A 279 -26.78 12.50 14.98
N VAL A 280 -25.85 12.67 14.04
CA VAL A 280 -25.13 11.59 13.41
C VAL A 280 -24.19 10.94 14.44
N LEU A 281 -24.49 9.68 14.79
CA LEU A 281 -23.68 8.88 15.68
C LEU A 281 -22.69 8.06 14.88
N ILE A 282 -21.42 8.20 15.19
CA ILE A 282 -20.35 7.41 14.60
C ILE A 282 -19.87 6.41 15.66
N PRO A 283 -20.11 5.10 15.46
CA PRO A 283 -19.73 4.06 16.42
C PRO A 283 -18.23 4.05 16.69
N GLN A 284 -17.83 3.69 17.92
CA GLN A 284 -16.41 3.60 18.30
C GLN A 284 -15.64 2.58 17.46
N GLU A 285 -16.31 1.47 17.08
CA GLU A 285 -15.73 0.42 16.24
C GLU A 285 -15.42 0.93 14.81
N VAL A 286 -16.15 1.94 14.35
CA VAL A 286 -15.99 2.49 13.00
C VAL A 286 -14.91 3.55 12.94
N TRP A 287 -14.73 4.36 13.97
CA TRP A 287 -13.80 5.47 13.95
C TRP A 287 -12.64 5.30 14.95
N GLU A 288 -12.88 5.29 16.28
CA GLU A 288 -11.82 5.28 17.29
C GLU A 288 -10.94 4.04 17.21
N GLN A 289 -11.54 2.85 17.27
CA GLN A 289 -10.78 1.60 17.26
C GLN A 289 -10.01 1.39 15.95
N ARG A 290 -10.63 1.72 14.82
CA ARG A 290 -9.96 1.62 13.51
C ARG A 290 -8.84 2.65 13.36
N ARG A 291 -9.04 3.87 13.86
CA ARG A 291 -8.00 4.91 13.87
C ARG A 291 -6.81 4.48 14.71
N GLU A 292 -7.07 3.94 15.89
CA GLU A 292 -6.01 3.46 16.77
C GLU A 292 -5.23 2.27 16.16
N GLN A 293 -5.93 1.32 15.54
CA GLN A 293 -5.29 0.23 14.80
C GLN A 293 -4.45 0.75 13.64
N TYR A 294 -4.94 1.74 12.91
CA TYR A 294 -4.20 2.34 11.81
C TYR A 294 -2.96 3.08 12.28
N ILE A 295 -3.06 3.84 13.39
CA ILE A 295 -1.93 4.50 14.04
C ILE A 295 -0.87 3.46 14.43
N ARG A 296 -1.25 2.40 15.13
CA ARG A 296 -0.30 1.33 15.53
C ARG A 296 0.44 0.71 14.33
N ARG A 297 -0.24 0.52 13.21
CA ARG A 297 0.39 0.01 11.98
C ARG A 297 1.39 1.00 11.38
N ILE A 298 1.03 2.28 11.32
CA ILE A 298 1.94 3.33 10.83
C ILE A 298 3.16 3.44 11.76
N GLU A 299 2.96 3.45 13.08
CA GLU A 299 4.06 3.54 14.04
C GLU A 299 4.96 2.31 14.01
N GLY A 300 4.39 1.11 13.88
CA GLY A 300 5.17 -0.11 13.68
C GLY A 300 6.02 -0.06 12.41
N PHE A 301 5.48 0.48 11.32
CA PHE A 301 6.23 0.66 10.07
C PHE A 301 7.33 1.72 10.22
N LEU A 302 7.03 2.85 10.85
CA LEU A 302 8.03 3.92 11.09
C LEU A 302 9.16 3.42 11.97
N HIS A 303 8.84 2.69 13.04
CA HIS A 303 9.85 2.07 13.89
C HIS A 303 10.78 1.15 13.08
N TYR A 304 10.23 0.28 12.26
CA TYR A 304 11.01 -0.59 11.38
C TYR A 304 11.91 0.18 10.39
N ALA A 305 11.40 1.26 9.83
CA ALA A 305 12.12 2.04 8.83
C ALA A 305 13.25 2.88 9.43
N GLN A 306 13.11 3.31 10.69
CA GLN A 306 14.03 4.23 11.38
C GLN A 306 15.01 3.54 12.31
N GLU A 307 14.74 2.29 12.71
CA GLU A 307 15.57 1.54 13.64
C GLU A 307 16.78 0.92 12.92
N ASP A 308 17.97 1.45 13.14
CA ASP A 308 19.19 1.04 12.44
C ASP A 308 20.14 0.16 13.29
N TYR A 309 19.71 -0.27 14.49
CA TYR A 309 20.54 -1.09 15.38
C TYR A 309 20.09 -2.55 15.47
N ILE A 310 18.84 -2.84 15.14
CA ILE A 310 18.27 -4.19 15.23
C ILE A 310 18.15 -4.79 13.83
N CYS A 311 18.60 -6.01 13.64
CA CYS A 311 18.47 -6.76 12.38
C CYS A 311 17.05 -6.68 11.81
N ARG A 312 16.91 -6.35 10.51
CA ARG A 312 15.62 -6.19 9.84
C ARG A 312 14.72 -7.43 9.94
N SER A 313 15.30 -8.61 9.80
CA SER A 313 14.55 -9.88 9.95
C SER A 313 14.03 -10.07 11.37
N ARG A 314 14.84 -9.74 12.40
CA ARG A 314 14.39 -9.83 13.80
C ARG A 314 13.27 -8.87 14.11
N GLN A 315 13.33 -7.64 13.58
CA GLN A 315 12.25 -6.66 13.74
C GLN A 315 10.94 -7.17 13.12
N LEU A 316 11.00 -7.74 11.90
CA LEU A 316 9.83 -8.32 11.23
C LEU A 316 9.27 -9.50 12.01
N LEU A 317 10.10 -10.45 12.42
CA LEU A 317 9.67 -11.60 13.22
C LEU A 317 9.02 -11.16 14.54
N ALA A 318 9.63 -10.21 15.26
CA ALA A 318 9.08 -9.67 16.49
C ALA A 318 7.72 -8.99 16.29
N TYR A 319 7.55 -8.24 15.20
CA TYR A 319 6.27 -7.62 14.86
C TYR A 319 5.17 -8.66 14.63
N PHE A 320 5.48 -9.80 14.03
CA PHE A 320 4.54 -10.91 13.82
C PHE A 320 4.43 -11.87 15.02
N GLY A 321 5.08 -11.56 16.13
CA GLY A 321 4.96 -12.34 17.37
C GLY A 321 5.97 -13.48 17.49
N GLU A 322 6.98 -13.54 16.61
CA GLU A 322 8.05 -14.53 16.67
C GLU A 322 9.31 -13.93 17.30
N ALA A 323 9.84 -14.60 18.34
CA ALA A 323 11.10 -14.19 18.97
C ALA A 323 12.28 -14.90 18.31
N SER A 324 13.14 -14.16 17.64
CA SER A 324 14.44 -14.65 17.16
C SER A 324 15.57 -13.93 17.87
N ARG A 325 16.60 -14.68 18.29
CA ARG A 325 17.84 -14.13 18.84
C ARG A 325 18.96 -14.03 17.78
N GLU A 326 18.79 -14.67 16.64
CA GLU A 326 19.78 -14.72 15.57
C GLU A 326 19.58 -13.63 14.56
N ASP A 327 20.66 -12.96 14.19
CA ASP A 327 20.65 -11.95 13.12
C ASP A 327 20.73 -12.64 11.76
N CYS A 328 20.15 -12.02 10.74
CA CYS A 328 20.12 -12.61 9.39
C CYS A 328 21.45 -12.50 8.63
N HIS A 329 22.37 -11.66 9.07
CA HIS A 329 23.69 -11.38 8.46
C HIS A 329 23.65 -10.90 6.98
N GLN A 330 22.46 -10.52 6.49
CA GLN A 330 22.25 -10.15 5.08
C GLN A 330 21.56 -8.81 4.88
N CYS A 331 20.90 -8.26 5.91
CA CYS A 331 20.26 -6.97 5.82
C CYS A 331 21.28 -5.83 5.94
N ASP A 332 20.85 -4.62 5.57
CA ASP A 332 21.62 -3.38 5.67
C ASP A 332 22.27 -3.20 7.05
N VAL A 333 21.49 -3.31 8.12
CA VAL A 333 21.95 -3.18 9.50
C VAL A 333 23.05 -4.20 9.84
N CYS A 334 22.85 -5.47 9.52
CA CYS A 334 23.86 -6.50 9.79
C CYS A 334 25.15 -6.29 9.01
N LEU A 335 25.03 -5.88 7.73
CA LEU A 335 26.20 -5.65 6.88
C LEU A 335 26.99 -4.42 7.33
N GLU A 336 26.31 -3.37 7.78
CA GLU A 336 26.93 -2.17 8.29
C GLU A 336 27.65 -2.44 9.60
N GLN A 337 27.03 -3.13 10.54
CA GLN A 337 27.67 -3.56 11.79
C GLN A 337 28.90 -4.44 11.55
N TYR A 338 28.79 -5.38 10.60
CA TYR A 338 29.93 -6.23 10.23
C TYR A 338 31.09 -5.40 9.66
N THR A 339 30.79 -4.43 8.78
CA THR A 339 31.79 -3.56 8.16
C THR A 339 32.42 -2.65 9.22
N SER A 340 31.63 -2.03 10.08
CA SER A 340 32.11 -1.18 11.18
C SER A 340 33.01 -1.96 12.15
N ASN A 341 32.59 -3.15 12.56
CA ASN A 341 33.39 -4.01 13.44
C ASN A 341 34.70 -4.45 12.76
N LYS A 342 34.68 -4.76 11.46
CA LYS A 342 35.87 -5.12 10.70
C LYS A 342 36.83 -3.95 10.56
N THR A 343 36.31 -2.75 10.26
CA THR A 343 37.12 -1.53 10.18
C THR A 343 37.73 -1.20 11.52
N ARG A 344 36.93 -1.19 12.60
CA ARG A 344 37.41 -0.98 13.98
C ARG A 344 38.52 -1.95 14.34
N LYS A 345 38.35 -3.24 14.07
CA LYS A 345 39.36 -4.26 14.35
C LYS A 345 40.65 -4.00 13.55
N GLN A 346 40.54 -3.60 12.27
CA GLN A 346 41.69 -3.28 11.44
C GLN A 346 42.44 -2.05 11.95
N GLU A 347 41.74 -0.97 12.28
CA GLU A 347 42.36 0.27 12.78
C GLU A 347 42.99 0.05 14.18
N PHE A 348 42.35 -0.73 15.02
CA PHE A 348 42.93 -1.15 16.30
C PHE A 348 44.23 -1.96 16.15
N GLU A 349 44.27 -2.94 15.24
CA GLU A 349 45.50 -3.69 14.97
C GLU A 349 46.62 -2.81 14.38
N LYS A 350 46.28 -1.88 13.47
CA LYS A 350 47.23 -0.89 12.97
C LYS A 350 47.78 0.03 14.07
N ALA A 351 46.90 0.47 14.99
CA ALA A 351 47.32 1.29 16.13
C ALA A 351 48.28 0.53 17.05
N LYS A 352 47.98 -0.73 17.39
CA LYS A 352 48.92 -1.55 18.16
C LYS A 352 50.28 -1.71 17.46
N GLN A 353 50.27 -1.94 16.14
CA GLN A 353 51.47 -2.07 15.36
C GLN A 353 52.28 -0.75 15.33
N ALA A 354 51.62 0.38 15.17
CA ALA A 354 52.25 1.71 15.15
C ALA A 354 52.88 2.06 16.50
N ILE A 355 52.17 1.77 17.63
CA ILE A 355 52.74 1.98 18.97
C ILE A 355 53.95 1.08 19.21
N ARG A 356 53.90 -0.21 18.85
CA ARG A 356 55.04 -1.12 18.94
C ARG A 356 56.23 -0.65 18.09
N GLN A 357 55.96 -0.11 16.92
CA GLN A 357 56.99 0.40 15.99
C GLN A 357 57.64 1.67 16.57
N LEU A 358 56.86 2.57 17.22
CA LEU A 358 57.38 3.75 17.91
C LEU A 358 58.32 3.36 19.04
N LEU A 359 57.98 2.33 19.82
CA LEU A 359 58.74 1.86 20.96
C LEU A 359 59.77 0.79 20.61
N GLY A 360 59.99 0.52 19.33
CA GLY A 360 60.92 -0.48 18.85
C GLY A 360 62.42 -0.14 19.04
N ASP A 361 62.72 1.08 19.39
CA ASP A 361 64.07 1.51 19.77
C ASP A 361 64.46 1.27 21.25
N HIS A 362 63.49 0.70 22.01
CA HIS A 362 63.60 0.36 23.43
C HIS A 362 63.96 1.57 24.32
N LYS A 363 63.63 2.77 23.93
CA LYS A 363 63.78 3.98 24.75
C LYS A 363 62.44 4.47 25.28
N PRO A 364 62.44 5.19 26.41
CA PRO A 364 61.23 5.88 26.87
C PRO A 364 60.85 7.01 25.88
N HIS A 365 59.60 7.05 25.44
CA HIS A 365 59.00 8.08 24.61
C HIS A 365 58.00 8.89 25.38
N PHE A 366 57.79 10.16 25.05
CA PHE A 366 56.69 10.94 25.60
C PHE A 366 55.35 10.41 25.10
N ILE A 367 54.39 10.29 25.98
CA ILE A 367 53.00 9.86 25.62
C ILE A 367 52.39 10.78 24.55
N THR A 368 52.82 12.05 24.53
CA THR A 368 52.40 13.02 23.49
C THR A 368 52.85 12.66 22.08
N GLU A 369 53.90 11.83 21.93
CA GLU A 369 54.37 11.38 20.61
C GLU A 369 53.39 10.41 19.92
N LEU A 370 52.48 9.79 20.71
CA LEU A 370 51.37 8.99 20.15
C LEU A 370 50.44 9.83 19.26
N ARG A 371 50.39 11.17 19.46
CA ARG A 371 49.60 12.08 18.60
C ARG A 371 50.17 12.20 17.19
N ASN A 372 51.42 11.79 16.97
CA ASN A 372 52.04 11.77 15.63
C ASN A 372 51.62 10.52 14.85
N ILE A 373 50.95 9.56 15.44
CA ILE A 373 50.40 8.40 14.77
C ILE A 373 49.20 8.89 13.95
N LEU A 374 49.27 8.72 12.61
CA LEU A 374 48.25 9.16 11.65
C LEU A 374 47.03 8.17 11.65
N LEU A 375 46.42 7.98 12.81
CA LEU A 375 45.21 7.17 13.03
C LEU A 375 44.27 7.95 13.94
N PRO A 376 42.96 7.66 13.92
CA PRO A 376 42.03 8.26 14.89
C PRO A 376 42.46 8.00 16.33
N SER A 377 42.45 9.05 17.15
CA SER A 377 42.95 8.98 18.54
C SER A 377 42.26 7.90 19.38
N GLU A 378 40.98 7.67 19.15
CA GLU A 378 40.21 6.66 19.87
C GLU A 378 40.80 5.24 19.73
N TYR A 379 41.30 4.88 18.55
CA TYR A 379 41.94 3.57 18.34
C TYR A 379 43.34 3.50 18.89
N VAL A 380 44.05 4.63 18.90
CA VAL A 380 45.39 4.72 19.51
C VAL A 380 45.30 4.61 21.01
N ASP A 381 44.34 5.28 21.64
CA ASP A 381 44.10 5.24 23.09
C ASP A 381 43.64 3.83 23.54
N GLU A 382 42.67 3.22 22.77
CA GLU A 382 42.23 1.84 23.04
C GLU A 382 43.36 0.82 22.88
N ALA A 383 44.22 1.00 21.88
CA ALA A 383 45.39 0.14 21.68
C ALA A 383 46.46 0.31 22.77
N LEU A 384 46.70 1.53 23.26
CA LEU A 384 47.59 1.80 24.36
C LEU A 384 47.09 1.13 25.63
N GLU A 385 45.83 1.32 26.01
CA GLU A 385 45.22 0.69 27.18
C GLU A 385 45.36 -0.84 27.14
N TYR A 386 45.07 -1.43 25.94
CA TYR A 386 45.22 -2.86 25.73
C TYR A 386 46.68 -3.33 25.95
N LEU A 387 47.66 -2.65 25.32
CA LEU A 387 49.07 -3.01 25.43
C LEU A 387 49.62 -2.85 26.86
N VAL A 388 49.13 -1.88 27.61
CA VAL A 388 49.44 -1.71 29.04
C VAL A 388 48.80 -2.83 29.86
N GLY A 389 47.52 -3.18 29.58
CA GLY A 389 46.83 -4.27 30.28
C GLY A 389 47.46 -5.64 30.04
N GLU A 390 48.08 -5.84 28.85
CA GLU A 390 48.86 -7.05 28.51
C GLU A 390 50.32 -7.01 29.04
N ASN A 391 50.68 -6.00 29.80
CA ASN A 391 52.07 -5.78 30.31
C ASN A 391 53.15 -5.70 29.23
N GLN A 392 52.78 -5.27 28.02
CA GLN A 392 53.71 -5.05 26.89
C GLN A 392 54.32 -3.63 26.89
N ILE A 393 53.66 -2.71 27.55
CA ILE A 393 54.08 -1.31 27.65
C ILE A 393 53.89 -0.86 29.11
N HIS A 394 54.88 -0.11 29.60
CA HIS A 394 54.83 0.58 30.89
C HIS A 394 54.62 2.09 30.70
N ILE A 395 53.77 2.68 31.54
CA ILE A 395 53.62 4.13 31.65
C ILE A 395 54.23 4.57 32.96
N ASP A 396 55.21 5.47 32.89
CA ASP A 396 55.82 6.11 34.02
C ASP A 396 55.69 7.64 33.90
N GLY A 397 54.75 8.22 34.60
CA GLY A 397 54.43 9.62 34.49
C GLY A 397 53.97 10.02 33.09
N SER A 398 54.80 10.82 32.37
CA SER A 398 54.54 11.25 30.98
C SER A 398 55.25 10.41 29.94
N TYR A 399 55.91 9.33 30.33
CA TYR A 399 56.68 8.46 29.46
C TYR A 399 56.04 7.10 29.28
N ILE A 400 56.19 6.55 28.10
CA ILE A 400 55.83 5.18 27.72
C ILE A 400 57.06 4.42 27.26
N SER A 401 57.19 3.15 27.66
CA SER A 401 58.30 2.28 27.24
C SER A 401 57.82 0.86 26.99
N SER A 402 58.48 0.12 26.09
CA SER A 402 58.18 -1.28 25.87
C SER A 402 58.93 -2.16 26.88
N ASP A 403 58.24 -3.17 27.39
CA ASP A 403 58.75 -4.15 28.36
C ASP A 403 59.49 -5.33 27.65
N ILE A 404 60.09 -5.11 26.49
CA ILE A 404 61.00 -6.09 25.90
C ILE A 404 62.39 -5.79 26.38
N ALA A 405 62.63 -6.06 27.66
CA ALA A 405 64.00 -6.05 28.20
C ALA A 405 64.21 -7.38 28.92
N LYS A 406 65.17 -8.12 28.40
CA LYS A 406 65.89 -9.28 28.99
C LYS A 406 65.20 -10.63 28.87
N SER A 407 65.44 -11.27 27.76
CA SER A 407 65.82 -12.67 27.75
C SER A 407 66.98 -12.88 26.79
#